data_23836a2b72132ed4717369b76a04954c
#
_entry.id   23836a2b72132ed4717369b76a04954c
#
_cell.length_a   1.000
_cell.length_b   1.000
_cell.length_c   1.000
_cell.angle_alpha   90.00
_cell.angle_beta   90.00
_cell.angle_gamma   90.00
#
_symmetry.space_group_name_H-M   'P 1'
#
loop_
_entity.id
_entity.type
_entity.pdbx_description
1 polymer ?
#
loop_
_entity_poly.entity_id
_entity_poly.type
_entity_poly.pdbx_seq_one_letter_code
_entity_poly.pdbx_strand_id
1 'polypeptide(L)'
;AKFNSSDWSGQLLSYNLNSDGSIGAVQWEASAVMPNHSSRKIFTHDGTNGIAFTTSNFSLLTSSQQNALNTNIGGVNDGQGANRVAWLRGDKSTELAQGGSFRNRSAGILGDIINSDLFFVRSLNFGYDGLVSGTPGQTTYYNYVQANESRTPVIYTGANDGMLHAFNADTGVELFSYVPSSVYSKLSSLTSQNYTHRYIVDGNAYAGDAYIGATPSWRTILLGTTGGGGKGIFA
;
A
#
# COMPACT_ATOMS: atom_id res chain seq x y z
N ALA A 1 -7.37 -8.28 -10.28
CA ALA A 1 -8.13 -7.24 -9.56
C ALA A 1 -9.42 -6.90 -10.31
N LYS A 2 -10.41 -6.40 -9.60
CA LYS A 2 -11.65 -5.81 -10.14
C LYS A 2 -11.88 -4.47 -9.45
N PHE A 3 -12.68 -3.60 -10.04
CA PHE A 3 -13.09 -2.34 -9.40
C PHE A 3 -14.55 -2.01 -9.73
N ASN A 4 -15.15 -1.19 -8.86
CA ASN A 4 -16.50 -0.67 -9.05
C ASN A 4 -16.41 0.85 -9.33
N SER A 5 -16.81 1.26 -10.54
CA SER A 5 -16.75 2.65 -10.96
C SER A 5 -17.78 3.57 -10.29
N SER A 6 -18.77 3.03 -9.57
CA SER A 6 -19.78 3.84 -8.87
C SER A 6 -19.23 4.50 -7.60
N ASP A 7 -18.28 3.85 -6.92
CA ASP A 7 -17.66 4.35 -5.68
C ASP A 7 -16.13 4.24 -5.67
N TRP A 8 -15.55 3.75 -6.78
CA TRP A 8 -14.11 3.54 -6.96
C TRP A 8 -13.48 2.65 -5.88
N SER A 9 -14.23 1.61 -5.47
CA SER A 9 -13.72 0.55 -4.62
C SER A 9 -13.06 -0.54 -5.43
N GLY A 10 -12.01 -1.13 -4.88
CA GLY A 10 -11.23 -2.23 -5.47
C GLY A 10 -11.55 -3.58 -4.83
N GLN A 11 -11.35 -4.63 -5.61
CA GLN A 11 -11.37 -6.01 -5.17
C GLN A 11 -10.12 -6.72 -5.69
N LEU A 12 -9.42 -7.40 -4.80
CA LEU A 12 -8.35 -8.33 -5.13
C LEU A 12 -8.78 -9.74 -4.74
N LEU A 13 -8.86 -10.64 -5.73
CA LEU A 13 -9.37 -11.98 -5.54
C LEU A 13 -8.31 -13.03 -5.91
N SER A 14 -8.26 -14.11 -5.14
CA SER A 14 -7.57 -15.33 -5.47
C SER A 14 -8.58 -16.41 -5.85
N TYR A 15 -8.25 -17.19 -6.86
CA TYR A 15 -9.07 -18.28 -7.36
C TYR A 15 -8.31 -19.59 -7.33
N ASN A 16 -9.00 -20.68 -7.10
CA ASN A 16 -8.48 -22.00 -7.39
C ASN A 16 -8.25 -22.16 -8.89
N LEU A 17 -7.24 -22.89 -9.26
CA LEU A 17 -7.06 -23.38 -10.62
C LEU A 17 -7.45 -24.85 -10.66
N ASN A 18 -8.40 -25.21 -11.51
CA ASN A 18 -8.83 -26.59 -11.72
C ASN A 18 -7.74 -27.36 -12.49
N SER A 19 -7.81 -28.69 -12.44
CA SER A 19 -6.82 -29.56 -13.11
C SER A 19 -6.84 -29.44 -14.66
N ASP A 20 -7.92 -28.94 -15.22
CA ASP A 20 -8.08 -28.64 -16.66
C ASP A 20 -7.60 -27.22 -17.04
N GLY A 21 -7.08 -26.44 -16.06
CA GLY A 21 -6.61 -25.07 -16.25
C GLY A 21 -7.73 -24.02 -16.18
N SER A 22 -8.98 -24.40 -15.95
CA SER A 22 -10.07 -23.44 -15.78
C SER A 22 -10.04 -22.76 -14.39
N ILE A 23 -10.61 -21.55 -14.31
CA ILE A 23 -10.74 -20.81 -13.06
C ILE A 23 -11.84 -21.46 -12.22
N GLY A 24 -11.48 -21.86 -11.00
CA GLY A 24 -12.39 -22.46 -10.02
C GLY A 24 -12.99 -21.43 -9.05
N ALA A 25 -13.31 -21.91 -7.85
CA ALA A 25 -13.90 -21.07 -6.80
C ALA A 25 -12.94 -20.00 -6.28
N VAL A 26 -13.50 -18.88 -5.80
CA VAL A 26 -12.75 -17.86 -5.06
C VAL A 26 -12.21 -18.46 -3.77
N GLN A 27 -10.93 -18.34 -3.53
CA GLN A 27 -10.27 -18.73 -2.27
C GLN A 27 -10.39 -17.65 -1.23
N TRP A 28 -10.09 -16.39 -1.62
CA TRP A 28 -10.22 -15.23 -0.77
C TRP A 28 -10.44 -13.97 -1.62
N GLU A 29 -11.02 -12.96 -0.96
CA GLU A 29 -11.18 -11.60 -1.46
C GLU A 29 -10.59 -10.64 -0.42
N ALA A 30 -9.53 -9.91 -0.77
CA ALA A 30 -8.79 -9.06 0.16
C ALA A 30 -9.67 -7.94 0.76
N SER A 31 -10.57 -7.32 -0.03
CA SER A 31 -11.47 -6.27 0.47
C SER A 31 -12.44 -6.78 1.55
N ALA A 32 -12.80 -8.07 1.51
CA ALA A 32 -13.68 -8.70 2.50
C ALA A 32 -12.97 -9.11 3.79
N VAL A 33 -11.64 -9.31 3.73
CA VAL A 33 -10.81 -9.74 4.88
C VAL A 33 -9.84 -8.66 5.35
N MET A 34 -10.06 -7.41 4.94
CA MET A 34 -9.27 -6.26 5.42
C MET A 34 -9.35 -6.18 6.96
N PRO A 35 -8.21 -5.98 7.64
CA PRO A 35 -8.23 -5.81 9.09
C PRO A 35 -9.06 -4.59 9.50
N ASN A 36 -9.58 -4.60 10.73
CA ASN A 36 -10.27 -3.44 11.29
C ASN A 36 -9.35 -2.19 11.23
N HIS A 37 -9.92 -1.03 10.94
CA HIS A 37 -9.17 0.23 10.78
C HIS A 37 -8.23 0.53 11.94
N SER A 38 -8.59 0.15 13.18
CA SER A 38 -7.77 0.37 14.37
C SER A 38 -6.53 -0.53 14.41
N SER A 39 -6.58 -1.72 13.80
CA SER A 39 -5.49 -2.71 13.79
C SER A 39 -4.65 -2.70 12.50
N ARG A 40 -5.06 -1.98 11.46
CA ARG A 40 -4.29 -1.87 10.23
C ARG A 40 -2.92 -1.24 10.49
N LYS A 41 -1.88 -1.88 9.94
CA LYS A 41 -0.49 -1.40 9.98
C LYS A 41 -0.24 -0.54 8.74
N ILE A 42 -0.46 0.74 8.83
CA ILE A 42 -0.21 1.69 7.75
C ILE A 42 0.97 2.57 8.13
N PHE A 43 1.92 2.72 7.23
CA PHE A 43 3.14 3.49 7.43
C PHE A 43 3.25 4.64 6.42
N THR A 44 4.03 5.63 6.77
CA THR A 44 4.45 6.73 5.92
C THR A 44 5.86 7.19 6.33
N HIS A 45 6.39 8.22 5.69
CA HIS A 45 7.71 8.77 5.96
C HIS A 45 7.68 10.30 5.97
N ASP A 46 8.36 10.95 6.92
CA ASP A 46 8.44 12.40 7.04
C ASP A 46 9.65 13.04 6.32
N GLY A 47 10.42 12.22 5.62
CA GLY A 47 11.69 12.60 5.00
C GLY A 47 12.91 12.14 5.80
N THR A 48 12.73 11.81 7.09
CA THR A 48 13.80 11.36 8.00
C THR A 48 13.48 10.02 8.64
N ASN A 49 12.22 9.85 9.11
CA ASN A 49 11.78 8.69 9.87
C ASN A 49 10.55 8.03 9.26
N GLY A 50 10.47 6.71 9.40
CA GLY A 50 9.22 5.98 9.19
C GLY A 50 8.23 6.26 10.33
N ILE A 51 6.98 6.58 9.99
CA ILE A 51 5.93 6.93 10.93
C ILE A 51 4.75 5.99 10.73
N ALA A 52 4.17 5.46 11.82
CA ALA A 52 2.88 4.80 11.76
C ALA A 52 1.80 5.85 11.41
N PHE A 53 1.09 5.65 10.31
CA PHE A 53 0.06 6.57 9.80
C PHE A 53 -1.23 6.40 10.61
N THR A 54 -1.27 7.05 11.78
CA THR A 54 -2.39 7.02 12.75
C THR A 54 -2.83 8.42 13.12
N THR A 55 -4.03 8.56 13.66
CA THR A 55 -4.53 9.85 14.16
C THR A 55 -3.70 10.39 15.32
N SER A 56 -3.20 9.51 16.20
CA SER A 56 -2.32 9.89 17.31
C SER A 56 -0.95 10.42 16.85
N ASN A 57 -0.48 9.96 15.69
CA ASN A 57 0.79 10.39 15.11
C ASN A 57 0.63 11.53 14.08
N PHE A 58 -0.57 12.10 13.93
CA PHE A 58 -0.81 13.18 12.98
C PHE A 58 0.15 14.36 13.18
N SER A 59 0.46 14.70 14.44
CA SER A 59 1.39 15.78 14.78
C SER A 59 2.86 15.49 14.45
N LEU A 60 3.23 14.21 14.22
CA LEU A 60 4.57 13.80 13.81
C LEU A 60 4.80 13.97 12.30
N LEU A 61 3.74 14.11 11.52
CA LEU A 61 3.85 14.41 10.09
C LEU A 61 4.48 15.78 9.89
N THR A 62 5.15 15.99 8.76
CA THR A 62 5.68 17.32 8.42
C THR A 62 4.54 18.34 8.31
N SER A 63 4.86 19.64 8.50
CA SER A 63 3.88 20.71 8.33
C SER A 63 3.24 20.69 6.94
N SER A 64 3.98 20.31 5.90
CA SER A 64 3.46 20.16 4.53
C SER A 64 2.45 19.04 4.42
N GLN A 65 2.74 17.87 5.03
CA GLN A 65 1.82 16.73 5.04
C GLN A 65 0.55 17.03 5.85
N GLN A 66 0.71 17.63 7.05
CA GLN A 66 -0.43 18.07 7.87
C GLN A 66 -1.30 19.07 7.12
N ASN A 67 -0.67 20.05 6.45
CA ASN A 67 -1.39 21.07 5.66
C ASN A 67 -2.16 20.43 4.49
N ALA A 68 -1.55 19.51 3.77
CA ALA A 68 -2.20 18.79 2.68
C ALA A 68 -3.44 18.01 3.16
N LEU A 69 -3.33 17.36 4.32
CA LEU A 69 -4.46 16.65 4.93
C LEU A 69 -5.51 17.57 5.54
N ASN A 70 -5.13 18.75 6.05
CA ASN A 70 -6.07 19.74 6.60
C ASN A 70 -6.75 20.59 5.52
N THR A 71 -6.33 20.51 4.27
CA THR A 71 -6.87 21.33 3.18
C THR A 71 -7.80 20.48 2.31
N ASN A 72 -9.04 20.91 2.16
CA ASN A 72 -10.03 20.25 1.31
C ASN A 72 -9.77 20.52 -0.19
N ILE A 73 -10.56 19.88 -1.08
CA ILE A 73 -10.38 20.03 -2.54
C ILE A 73 -10.64 21.46 -3.05
N GLY A 74 -11.33 22.29 -2.27
CA GLY A 74 -11.54 23.72 -2.56
C GLY A 74 -10.39 24.62 -2.13
N GLY A 75 -9.30 24.05 -1.61
CA GLY A 75 -8.14 24.81 -1.14
C GLY A 75 -8.33 25.46 0.25
N VAL A 76 -9.40 25.13 0.96
CA VAL A 76 -9.71 25.68 2.29
C VAL A 76 -9.16 24.76 3.36
N ASN A 77 -8.40 25.32 4.32
CA ASN A 77 -8.01 24.60 5.52
C ASN A 77 -9.25 24.43 6.42
N ASP A 78 -9.72 23.18 6.54
CA ASP A 78 -10.89 22.80 7.32
C ASP A 78 -10.55 22.09 8.64
N GLY A 79 -9.26 21.92 8.95
CA GLY A 79 -8.78 21.26 10.17
C GLY A 79 -9.10 19.78 10.27
N GLN A 80 -9.55 19.13 9.19
CA GLN A 80 -10.01 17.74 9.21
C GLN A 80 -8.90 16.71 8.97
N GLY A 81 -7.65 17.09 9.07
CA GLY A 81 -6.51 16.21 8.72
C GLY A 81 -6.48 14.91 9.50
N ALA A 82 -6.67 14.95 10.82
CA ALA A 82 -6.71 13.73 11.65
C ALA A 82 -7.92 12.83 11.30
N ASN A 83 -9.08 13.42 11.01
CA ASN A 83 -10.25 12.68 10.54
C ASN A 83 -10.02 12.05 9.16
N ARG A 84 -9.28 12.74 8.27
CA ARG A 84 -8.87 12.15 6.99
C ARG A 84 -7.93 10.97 7.18
N VAL A 85 -6.98 11.05 8.13
CA VAL A 85 -6.14 9.90 8.49
C VAL A 85 -7.02 8.73 8.97
N ALA A 86 -7.97 8.95 9.87
CA ALA A 86 -8.90 7.91 10.32
C ALA A 86 -9.67 7.29 9.14
N TRP A 87 -10.23 8.12 8.28
CA TRP A 87 -10.99 7.69 7.10
C TRP A 87 -10.10 6.87 6.14
N LEU A 88 -8.90 7.33 5.81
CA LEU A 88 -7.95 6.60 4.95
C LEU A 88 -7.57 5.24 5.55
N ARG A 89 -7.50 5.14 6.87
CA ARG A 89 -7.31 3.87 7.57
C ARG A 89 -8.50 2.92 7.47
N GLY A 90 -9.68 3.41 7.09
CA GLY A 90 -10.90 2.61 6.94
C GLY A 90 -11.98 2.91 7.96
N ASP A 91 -11.78 3.89 8.86
CA ASP A 91 -12.83 4.36 9.76
C ASP A 91 -13.95 5.03 8.96
N LYS A 92 -15.18 4.60 9.19
CA LYS A 92 -16.38 5.13 8.52
C LYS A 92 -17.14 6.13 9.37
N SER A 93 -16.73 6.42 10.61
CA SER A 93 -17.45 7.27 11.56
C SER A 93 -17.69 8.70 11.05
N THR A 94 -16.83 9.19 10.15
CA THR A 94 -16.94 10.53 9.54
C THR A 94 -17.66 10.55 8.19
N GLU A 95 -18.17 9.41 7.72
CA GLU A 95 -18.91 9.31 6.47
C GLU A 95 -20.33 9.91 6.61
N LEU A 96 -20.90 10.36 5.50
CA LEU A 96 -22.27 10.92 5.45
C LEU A 96 -23.31 9.97 6.06
N ALA A 97 -23.21 8.68 5.80
CA ALA A 97 -24.13 7.67 6.33
C ALA A 97 -24.06 7.55 7.87
N GLN A 98 -23.02 8.10 8.49
CA GLN A 98 -22.83 8.14 9.94
C GLN A 98 -23.01 9.55 10.51
N GLY A 99 -23.57 10.49 9.72
CA GLY A 99 -23.76 11.88 10.13
C GLY A 99 -22.53 12.76 9.97
N GLY A 100 -21.46 12.25 9.36
CA GLY A 100 -20.24 13.01 9.05
C GLY A 100 -20.33 13.81 7.76
N SER A 101 -19.16 14.27 7.28
CA SER A 101 -19.07 15.13 6.08
C SER A 101 -18.30 14.48 4.92
N PHE A 102 -17.70 13.32 5.13
CA PHE A 102 -16.91 12.63 4.11
C PHE A 102 -17.77 11.69 3.26
N ARG A 103 -17.32 11.41 2.02
CA ARG A 103 -18.04 10.49 1.14
C ARG A 103 -18.16 9.09 1.74
N ASN A 104 -19.22 8.41 1.39
CA ASN A 104 -19.42 7.01 1.77
C ASN A 104 -18.55 6.05 0.94
N ARG A 105 -18.11 4.95 1.56
CA ARG A 105 -17.47 3.80 0.90
C ARG A 105 -18.35 2.57 1.11
N SER A 106 -19.39 2.45 0.30
CA SER A 106 -20.43 1.43 0.46
C SER A 106 -19.89 0.01 0.20
N ALA A 107 -19.07 -0.17 -0.83
CA ALA A 107 -18.59 -1.49 -1.24
C ALA A 107 -17.31 -1.96 -0.54
N GLY A 108 -16.49 -1.03 0.00
CA GLY A 108 -15.24 -1.41 0.69
C GLY A 108 -14.31 -0.23 0.94
N ILE A 109 -13.22 -0.51 1.65
CA ILE A 109 -12.20 0.50 1.98
C ILE A 109 -10.95 0.41 1.08
N LEU A 110 -10.78 -0.69 0.35
CA LEU A 110 -9.71 -0.83 -0.64
C LEU A 110 -10.05 0.01 -1.87
N GLY A 111 -9.11 0.83 -2.31
CA GLY A 111 -9.24 1.61 -3.55
C GLY A 111 -9.13 0.75 -4.80
N ASP A 112 -9.55 1.30 -5.92
CA ASP A 112 -9.40 0.65 -7.21
C ASP A 112 -7.93 0.40 -7.57
N ILE A 113 -7.68 -0.75 -8.18
CA ILE A 113 -6.39 -1.21 -8.69
C ILE A 113 -6.53 -1.26 -10.22
N ILE A 114 -5.95 -0.28 -10.94
CA ILE A 114 -6.15 -0.14 -12.40
C ILE A 114 -4.89 -0.47 -13.19
N ASN A 115 -3.82 0.30 -13.03
CA ASN A 115 -2.58 0.11 -13.80
C ASN A 115 -1.45 -0.53 -12.97
N SER A 116 -1.64 -0.73 -11.67
CA SER A 116 -0.69 -1.44 -10.84
C SER A 116 -0.81 -2.95 -11.06
N ASP A 117 0.28 -3.57 -11.49
CA ASP A 117 0.39 -5.02 -11.54
C ASP A 117 0.49 -5.61 -10.12
N LEU A 118 0.10 -6.87 -10.01
CA LEU A 118 0.28 -7.63 -8.79
C LEU A 118 1.68 -8.22 -8.76
N PHE A 119 2.49 -7.83 -7.79
CA PHE A 119 3.85 -8.33 -7.64
C PHE A 119 3.93 -9.34 -6.49
N PHE A 120 4.14 -10.60 -6.83
CA PHE A 120 4.23 -11.70 -5.87
C PHE A 120 5.66 -11.91 -5.40
N VAL A 121 5.84 -11.98 -4.08
CA VAL A 121 7.12 -12.25 -3.42
C VAL A 121 6.96 -13.42 -2.45
N ARG A 122 7.76 -14.46 -2.66
CA ARG A 122 7.94 -15.56 -1.70
C ARG A 122 9.42 -15.71 -1.40
N SER A 123 10.05 -16.79 -1.78
CA SER A 123 11.51 -16.90 -1.76
C SER A 123 12.05 -16.33 -3.06
N LEU A 124 12.97 -15.36 -2.96
CA LEU A 124 13.67 -14.79 -4.10
C LEU A 124 15.12 -15.26 -4.07
N ASN A 125 15.67 -15.62 -5.23
CA ASN A 125 17.09 -15.89 -5.41
C ASN A 125 17.55 -15.23 -6.70
N PHE A 126 18.39 -14.22 -6.58
CA PHE A 126 18.95 -13.45 -7.70
C PHE A 126 20.33 -13.97 -8.13
N GLY A 127 20.84 -15.07 -7.53
CA GLY A 127 22.12 -15.68 -7.90
C GLY A 127 23.34 -14.86 -7.49
N TYR A 128 23.23 -13.97 -6.49
CA TYR A 128 24.35 -13.11 -6.09
C TYR A 128 25.48 -13.84 -5.37
N ASP A 129 25.27 -15.09 -4.94
CA ASP A 129 26.33 -16.01 -4.50
C ASP A 129 27.27 -16.43 -5.63
N GLY A 130 26.82 -16.35 -6.89
CA GLY A 130 27.60 -16.57 -8.10
C GLY A 130 28.41 -15.37 -8.61
N LEU A 131 28.37 -14.21 -7.92
CA LEU A 131 29.18 -13.05 -8.27
C LEU A 131 30.68 -13.32 -8.12
N VAL A 132 31.51 -12.48 -8.75
CA VAL A 132 32.98 -12.60 -8.67
C VAL A 132 33.42 -12.59 -7.21
N SER A 133 34.37 -13.50 -6.89
CA SER A 133 34.95 -13.61 -5.54
C SER A 133 35.51 -12.25 -5.06
N GLY A 134 35.17 -11.87 -3.83
CA GLY A 134 35.51 -10.58 -3.25
C GLY A 134 34.47 -9.50 -3.44
N THR A 135 33.37 -9.74 -4.20
CA THR A 135 32.22 -8.84 -4.25
C THR A 135 31.56 -8.76 -2.87
N PRO A 136 31.32 -7.56 -2.31
CA PRO A 136 30.69 -7.41 -1.00
C PRO A 136 29.37 -8.18 -0.91
N GLY A 137 29.22 -9.01 0.15
CA GLY A 137 28.02 -9.80 0.39
C GLY A 137 27.95 -11.14 -0.36
N GLN A 138 28.75 -11.36 -1.39
CA GLN A 138 28.67 -12.55 -2.24
C GLN A 138 28.69 -13.86 -1.42
N THR A 139 29.61 -14.01 -0.48
CA THR A 139 29.75 -15.22 0.34
C THR A 139 28.62 -15.46 1.35
N THR A 140 27.81 -14.47 1.62
CA THR A 140 26.71 -14.52 2.61
C THR A 140 25.32 -14.59 1.97
N TYR A 141 25.23 -14.42 0.63
CA TYR A 141 23.94 -14.38 -0.06
C TYR A 141 23.18 -15.71 0.01
N TYR A 142 23.86 -16.82 -0.17
CA TYR A 142 23.26 -18.16 -0.05
C TYR A 142 22.52 -18.34 1.29
N ASN A 143 23.20 -18.00 2.40
CA ASN A 143 22.59 -18.11 3.74
C ASN A 143 21.40 -17.17 3.90
N TYR A 144 21.44 -15.97 3.32
CA TYR A 144 20.31 -15.04 3.32
C TYR A 144 19.11 -15.63 2.58
N VAL A 145 19.30 -16.22 1.41
CA VAL A 145 18.24 -16.88 0.63
C VAL A 145 17.61 -18.01 1.44
N GLN A 146 18.44 -18.89 2.04
CA GLN A 146 17.97 -20.01 2.86
C GLN A 146 17.17 -19.53 4.07
N ALA A 147 17.61 -18.48 4.75
CA ALA A 147 16.91 -17.90 5.89
C ALA A 147 15.52 -17.32 5.52
N ASN A 148 15.32 -16.95 4.26
CA ASN A 148 14.07 -16.37 3.74
C ASN A 148 13.20 -17.37 2.95
N GLU A 149 13.58 -18.66 2.88
CA GLU A 149 12.86 -19.65 2.09
C GLU A 149 11.42 -19.88 2.57
N SER A 150 11.21 -19.82 3.89
CA SER A 150 9.92 -20.04 4.54
C SER A 150 9.15 -18.76 4.87
N ARG A 151 9.58 -17.59 4.36
CA ARG A 151 8.88 -16.33 4.64
C ARG A 151 7.45 -16.36 4.10
N THR A 152 6.58 -15.61 4.76
CA THR A 152 5.19 -15.41 4.32
C THR A 152 5.16 -14.92 2.89
N PRO A 153 4.40 -15.57 1.98
CA PRO A 153 4.22 -15.09 0.62
C PRO A 153 3.37 -13.81 0.61
N VAL A 154 3.80 -12.81 -0.15
CA VAL A 154 3.18 -11.49 -0.17
C VAL A 154 2.85 -11.06 -1.59
N ILE A 155 1.67 -10.48 -1.79
CA ILE A 155 1.30 -9.77 -3.01
C ILE A 155 1.38 -8.27 -2.71
N TYR A 156 2.17 -7.54 -3.48
CA TYR A 156 2.26 -6.08 -3.46
C TYR A 156 1.49 -5.50 -4.63
N THR A 157 0.73 -4.42 -4.37
CA THR A 157 0.01 -3.67 -5.41
C THR A 157 -0.28 -2.25 -4.94
N GLY A 158 -0.17 -1.30 -5.84
CA GLY A 158 -0.66 0.06 -5.61
C GLY A 158 -2.17 0.14 -5.78
N ALA A 159 -2.81 1.04 -5.04
CA ALA A 159 -4.23 1.33 -5.19
C ALA A 159 -4.51 2.84 -5.15
N ASN A 160 -5.63 3.25 -5.73
CA ASN A 160 -5.97 4.66 -5.85
C ASN A 160 -6.62 5.23 -4.57
N ASP A 161 -6.61 4.47 -3.45
CA ASP A 161 -6.83 4.99 -2.11
C ASP A 161 -5.60 5.70 -1.51
N GLY A 162 -4.50 5.76 -2.27
CA GLY A 162 -3.27 6.45 -1.90
C GLY A 162 -2.20 5.57 -1.26
N MET A 163 -2.32 4.25 -1.35
CA MET A 163 -1.43 3.31 -0.67
C MET A 163 -0.83 2.27 -1.62
N LEU A 164 0.39 1.85 -1.28
CA LEU A 164 0.91 0.54 -1.69
C LEU A 164 0.51 -0.46 -0.62
N HIS A 165 -0.17 -1.53 -1.01
CA HIS A 165 -0.62 -2.60 -0.12
C HIS A 165 0.26 -3.83 -0.20
N ALA A 166 0.41 -4.52 0.92
CA ALA A 166 1.04 -5.82 1.05
C ALA A 166 0.02 -6.82 1.63
N PHE A 167 -0.42 -7.75 0.82
CA PHE A 167 -1.37 -8.79 1.21
C PHE A 167 -0.68 -10.13 1.40
N ASN A 168 -1.05 -10.87 2.43
CA ASN A 168 -0.69 -12.27 2.55
C ASN A 168 -1.31 -13.03 1.36
N ALA A 169 -0.47 -13.67 0.55
CA ALA A 169 -0.92 -14.32 -0.68
C ALA A 169 -1.77 -15.59 -0.43
N ASP A 170 -1.63 -16.21 0.75
CA ASP A 170 -2.39 -17.42 1.09
C ASP A 170 -3.78 -17.08 1.64
N THR A 171 -3.97 -15.90 2.27
CA THR A 171 -5.17 -15.56 3.03
C THR A 171 -5.89 -14.31 2.55
N GLY A 172 -5.26 -13.46 1.73
CA GLY A 172 -5.77 -12.17 1.30
C GLY A 172 -5.73 -11.07 2.37
N VAL A 173 -5.32 -11.39 3.59
CA VAL A 173 -5.28 -10.41 4.70
C VAL A 173 -4.17 -9.38 4.46
N GLU A 174 -4.49 -8.09 4.60
CA GLU A 174 -3.50 -7.03 4.54
C GLU A 174 -2.50 -7.15 5.70
N LEU A 175 -1.22 -7.31 5.37
CA LEU A 175 -0.12 -7.37 6.34
C LEU A 175 0.31 -5.96 6.76
N PHE A 176 0.43 -5.07 5.79
CA PHE A 176 0.66 -3.64 5.97
C PHE A 176 0.33 -2.87 4.70
N SER A 177 0.28 -1.55 4.80
CA SER A 177 0.27 -0.64 3.65
C SER A 177 1.17 0.57 3.88
N TYR A 178 1.50 1.26 2.81
CA TYR A 178 2.39 2.42 2.84
C TYR A 178 1.82 3.59 2.04
N VAL A 179 1.77 4.76 2.68
CA VAL A 179 1.36 6.04 2.06
C VAL A 179 2.62 6.80 1.66
N PRO A 180 2.94 6.91 0.35
CA PRO A 180 4.11 7.67 -0.10
C PRO A 180 3.97 9.16 0.20
N SER A 181 5.07 9.81 0.58
CA SER A 181 5.07 11.26 0.85
C SER A 181 4.66 12.11 -0.36
N SER A 182 4.92 11.62 -1.57
CA SER A 182 4.59 12.29 -2.84
C SER A 182 3.08 12.41 -3.14
N VAL A 183 2.21 11.65 -2.46
CA VAL A 183 0.77 11.63 -2.77
C VAL A 183 -0.09 12.49 -1.83
N TYR A 184 0.49 13.04 -0.78
CA TYR A 184 -0.27 13.76 0.26
C TYR A 184 -1.19 14.86 -0.27
N SER A 185 -0.76 15.61 -1.28
CA SER A 185 -1.56 16.67 -1.92
C SER A 185 -2.85 16.17 -2.59
N LYS A 186 -3.00 14.85 -2.78
CA LYS A 186 -4.17 14.23 -3.40
C LYS A 186 -5.09 13.55 -2.39
N LEU A 187 -4.60 13.21 -1.18
CA LEU A 187 -5.33 12.38 -0.23
C LEU A 187 -6.64 13.00 0.26
N SER A 188 -6.67 14.33 0.44
CA SER A 188 -7.88 15.02 0.87
C SER A 188 -9.02 14.91 -0.14
N SER A 189 -8.71 14.79 -1.43
CA SER A 189 -9.71 14.62 -2.49
C SER A 189 -10.52 13.33 -2.33
N LEU A 190 -9.91 12.29 -1.76
CA LEU A 190 -10.56 11.00 -1.54
C LEU A 190 -11.75 11.07 -0.59
N THR A 191 -11.77 12.05 0.32
CA THR A 191 -12.86 12.24 1.29
C THR A 191 -13.99 13.11 0.77
N SER A 192 -13.83 13.74 -0.39
CA SER A 192 -14.83 14.66 -0.95
C SER A 192 -16.09 13.94 -1.39
N GLN A 193 -17.26 14.52 -1.07
CA GLN A 193 -18.56 14.06 -1.57
C GLN A 193 -18.66 14.17 -3.11
N ASN A 194 -17.97 15.15 -3.69
CA ASN A 194 -17.87 15.38 -5.13
C ASN A 194 -16.57 14.77 -5.69
N TYR A 195 -16.17 13.61 -5.16
CA TYR A 195 -14.97 12.92 -5.61
C TYR A 195 -15.08 12.56 -7.09
N THR A 196 -14.11 13.01 -7.86
CA THR A 196 -13.83 12.52 -9.22
C THR A 196 -12.59 11.65 -9.18
N HIS A 197 -12.62 10.53 -9.89
CA HIS A 197 -11.52 9.58 -9.89
C HIS A 197 -10.17 10.22 -10.21
N ARG A 198 -9.14 9.81 -9.47
CA ARG A 198 -7.76 10.24 -9.67
C ARG A 198 -6.82 9.06 -9.46
N TYR A 199 -5.85 8.93 -10.33
CA TYR A 199 -4.73 8.04 -10.09
C TYR A 199 -3.85 8.60 -8.96
N ILE A 200 -3.48 7.75 -8.01
CA ILE A 200 -2.69 8.14 -6.83
C ILE A 200 -1.46 7.24 -6.66
N VAL A 201 -1.63 5.98 -6.26
CA VAL A 201 -0.58 4.96 -6.28
C VAL A 201 -0.98 3.91 -7.31
N ASP A 202 -0.68 4.19 -8.56
CA ASP A 202 -1.22 3.49 -9.73
C ASP A 202 -0.10 2.80 -10.54
N GLY A 203 1.11 2.83 -10.03
CA GLY A 203 2.28 2.22 -10.68
C GLY A 203 2.65 0.87 -10.07
N ASN A 204 3.53 0.18 -10.80
CA ASN A 204 3.99 -1.14 -10.41
C ASN A 204 4.93 -1.08 -9.21
N ALA A 205 4.94 -2.18 -8.45
CA ALA A 205 5.93 -2.46 -7.43
C ALA A 205 6.90 -3.53 -7.92
N TYR A 206 8.12 -3.52 -7.37
CA TYR A 206 9.15 -4.52 -7.61
C TYR A 206 9.94 -4.77 -6.32
N ALA A 207 10.31 -6.00 -6.06
CA ALA A 207 11.19 -6.34 -4.95
C ALA A 207 12.49 -6.98 -5.45
N GLY A 208 13.60 -6.59 -4.85
CA GLY A 208 14.91 -7.13 -5.14
C GLY A 208 15.80 -7.16 -3.91
N ASP A 209 16.84 -7.97 -3.92
CA ASP A 209 17.78 -8.04 -2.81
C ASP A 209 18.93 -7.07 -3.01
N ALA A 210 19.36 -6.42 -1.93
CA ALA A 210 20.48 -5.49 -1.91
C ALA A 210 21.34 -5.70 -0.66
N TYR A 211 22.67 -5.58 -0.84
CA TYR A 211 23.63 -5.62 0.26
C TYR A 211 23.96 -4.21 0.72
N ILE A 212 23.26 -3.71 1.73
CA ILE A 212 23.23 -2.29 2.10
C ILE A 212 23.21 -2.07 3.62
N GLY A 213 23.43 -0.82 4.01
CA GLY A 213 23.35 -0.32 5.38
C GLY A 213 24.72 0.14 5.90
N ALA A 214 24.73 0.85 7.04
CA ALA A 214 25.97 1.31 7.71
C ALA A 214 26.85 0.12 8.13
N THR A 215 26.23 -0.95 8.62
CA THR A 215 26.84 -2.29 8.70
C THR A 215 26.15 -3.12 7.62
N PRO A 216 26.78 -3.30 6.46
CA PRO A 216 26.11 -3.89 5.31
C PRO A 216 25.60 -5.30 5.58
N SER A 217 24.37 -5.55 5.17
CA SER A 217 23.71 -6.85 5.22
C SER A 217 22.74 -6.99 4.06
N TRP A 218 22.38 -8.21 3.71
CA TRP A 218 21.36 -8.46 2.70
C TRP A 218 19.98 -8.03 3.21
N ARG A 219 19.24 -7.37 2.35
CA ARG A 219 17.87 -6.93 2.59
C ARG A 219 17.06 -7.05 1.32
N THR A 220 15.81 -7.50 1.43
CA THR A 220 14.86 -7.35 0.34
C THR A 220 14.32 -5.92 0.36
N ILE A 221 14.50 -5.21 -0.73
CA ILE A 221 14.00 -3.84 -0.93
C ILE A 221 12.76 -3.91 -1.81
N LEU A 222 11.68 -3.26 -1.35
CA LEU A 222 10.46 -3.05 -2.13
C LEU A 222 10.52 -1.65 -2.74
N LEU A 223 10.44 -1.59 -4.06
CA LEU A 223 10.30 -0.34 -4.81
C LEU A 223 8.85 -0.20 -5.25
N GLY A 224 8.29 0.98 -5.13
CA GLY A 224 6.96 1.32 -5.63
C GLY A 224 7.00 2.59 -6.46
N THR A 225 6.05 2.71 -7.38
CA THR A 225 5.89 3.89 -8.23
C THR A 225 4.47 4.42 -8.18
N THR A 226 4.29 5.71 -8.46
CA THR A 226 2.97 6.33 -8.50
C THR A 226 2.28 6.19 -9.87
N GLY A 227 2.99 5.75 -10.93
CA GLY A 227 2.41 5.54 -12.27
C GLY A 227 1.62 6.75 -12.76
N GLY A 228 0.36 6.56 -13.15
CA GLY A 228 -0.56 7.64 -13.52
C GLY A 228 -0.82 8.65 -12.41
N GLY A 229 -0.49 8.31 -11.17
CA GLY A 229 -0.59 9.19 -10.01
C GLY A 229 0.47 10.29 -9.93
N GLY A 230 1.50 10.30 -10.76
CA GLY A 230 2.52 11.35 -10.78
C GLY A 230 3.95 10.83 -10.93
N LYS A 231 4.91 11.71 -10.74
CA LYS A 231 6.34 11.42 -10.86
C LYS A 231 6.91 11.02 -9.49
N GLY A 232 6.53 9.85 -8.98
CA GLY A 232 6.99 9.36 -7.68
C GLY A 232 7.57 7.95 -7.75
N ILE A 233 8.73 7.76 -7.09
CA ILE A 233 9.30 6.46 -6.76
C ILE A 233 9.62 6.46 -5.27
N PHE A 234 9.42 5.33 -4.61
CA PHE A 234 9.67 5.16 -3.18
C PHE A 234 10.14 3.75 -2.87
N ALA A 235 10.87 3.58 -1.76
CA ALA A 235 11.40 2.31 -1.31
C ALA A 235 11.31 2.19 0.22
#